data_0032f46e87962231cd38f09938588b0e
#
_entry.id   0032f46e87962231cd38f09938588b0e
#
_cell.length_a   1.000
_cell.length_b   1.000
_cell.length_c   1.000
_cell.angle_alpha   90.00
_cell.angle_beta   90.00
_cell.angle_gamma   90.00
#
_symmetry.space_group_name_H-M   'P 1'
#
loop_
_entity.id
_entity.type
_entity.pdbx_description
1 polymer ?
#
loop_
_entity_poly.entity_id
_entity_poly.type
_entity_poly.pdbx_seq_one_letter_code
_entity_poly.pdbx_strand_id
1 'polypeptide(L)'
;MGGMIIPSVTVRRRKIVESDALLEYDSGPLWVVDEDFKRGKELNFALYDDLSSLYRLYLDAEASHVDDIEDSLTAGAEMVTISERTDRKKIRDILSLTEAVIFYLREDEGKAHYFLQNGGFYIFSDMYIIKGVRIQFTGKLECENCYKIVPIGEMNAGRDKETSALPQEKHREI
;
A
#
# COMPACT_ATOMS: atom_id res chain seq x y z
N MET A 1 -8.68 19.14 -1.84
CA MET A 1 -8.49 18.39 -3.10
C MET A 1 -8.15 16.94 -2.78
N GLY A 2 -8.78 16.02 -3.46
CA GLY A 2 -8.51 14.61 -3.29
C GLY A 2 -7.06 14.25 -3.63
N GLY A 3 -6.49 13.30 -2.92
CA GLY A 3 -5.18 12.76 -3.21
C GLY A 3 -5.15 11.95 -4.50
N MET A 4 -4.00 11.41 -4.81
CA MET A 4 -3.74 10.59 -5.98
C MET A 4 -4.58 9.31 -5.95
N ILE A 5 -5.02 8.86 -7.13
CA ILE A 5 -5.60 7.54 -7.30
C ILE A 5 -4.49 6.59 -7.76
N ILE A 6 -4.36 5.46 -7.09
CA ILE A 6 -3.34 4.46 -7.38
C ILE A 6 -4.03 3.17 -7.80
N PRO A 7 -3.83 2.71 -9.04
CA PRO A 7 -4.36 1.41 -9.45
C PRO A 7 -3.64 0.28 -8.72
N SER A 8 -4.38 -0.76 -8.35
CA SER A 8 -3.82 -1.94 -7.70
C SER A 8 -3.93 -3.19 -8.57
N VAL A 9 -2.91 -4.01 -8.45
CA VAL A 9 -2.86 -5.36 -9.04
C VAL A 9 -2.51 -6.37 -7.95
N THR A 10 -2.78 -7.63 -8.24
CA THR A 10 -2.55 -8.75 -7.32
C THR A 10 -1.53 -9.69 -7.92
N VAL A 11 -0.54 -10.09 -7.12
CA VAL A 11 0.40 -11.15 -7.46
C VAL A 11 -0.08 -12.45 -6.83
N ARG A 12 -0.27 -13.46 -7.64
CA ARG A 12 -0.64 -14.81 -7.23
C ARG A 12 0.07 -15.81 -8.11
N ARG A 13 0.70 -16.83 -7.51
CA ARG A 13 1.49 -17.84 -8.23
C ARG A 13 2.55 -17.20 -9.14
N ARG A 14 3.23 -16.18 -8.60
CA ARG A 14 4.31 -15.42 -9.27
C ARG A 14 3.88 -14.64 -10.52
N LYS A 15 2.58 -14.39 -10.69
CA LYS A 15 2.04 -13.69 -11.85
C LYS A 15 1.08 -12.59 -11.43
N ILE A 16 0.98 -11.56 -12.25
CA ILE A 16 -0.05 -10.53 -12.11
C ILE A 16 -1.39 -11.14 -12.56
N VAL A 17 -2.37 -11.12 -11.66
CA VAL A 17 -3.73 -11.62 -11.96
C VAL A 17 -4.40 -10.76 -13.02
N GLU A 18 -4.27 -9.44 -12.91
CA GLU A 18 -4.92 -8.45 -13.79
C GLU A 18 -3.99 -8.03 -14.94
N SER A 19 -3.27 -8.99 -15.54
CA SER A 19 -2.25 -8.71 -16.56
C SER A 19 -2.80 -7.98 -17.78
N ASP A 20 -4.01 -8.31 -18.23
CA ASP A 20 -4.61 -7.67 -19.39
C ASP A 20 -4.93 -6.19 -19.13
N ALA A 21 -5.50 -5.88 -17.96
CA ALA A 21 -5.77 -4.52 -17.57
C ALA A 21 -4.49 -3.71 -17.35
N LEU A 22 -3.43 -4.34 -16.84
CA LEU A 22 -2.14 -3.70 -16.62
C LEU A 22 -1.47 -3.29 -17.94
N LEU A 23 -1.65 -4.06 -19.01
CA LEU A 23 -1.11 -3.72 -20.32
C LEU A 23 -1.64 -2.39 -20.86
N GLU A 24 -2.83 -1.97 -20.44
CA GLU A 24 -3.44 -0.69 -20.82
C GLU A 24 -2.98 0.48 -19.97
N TYR A 25 -2.21 0.24 -18.91
CA TYR A 25 -1.70 1.26 -18.01
C TYR A 25 -0.24 1.58 -18.35
N ASP A 26 -0.02 2.75 -18.93
CA ASP A 26 1.30 3.09 -19.50
C ASP A 26 2.37 3.33 -18.43
N SER A 27 2.08 4.15 -17.42
CA SER A 27 3.05 4.51 -16.40
C SER A 27 2.36 5.16 -15.19
N GLY A 28 3.11 5.36 -14.13
CA GLY A 28 2.64 6.02 -12.92
C GLY A 28 2.74 5.13 -11.70
N PRO A 29 2.05 5.48 -10.60
CA PRO A 29 2.07 4.69 -9.39
C PRO A 29 1.29 3.39 -9.57
N LEU A 30 1.77 2.32 -8.96
CA LEU A 30 1.12 1.01 -8.98
C LEU A 30 1.18 0.39 -7.58
N TRP A 31 0.04 0.04 -7.03
CA TRP A 31 -0.06 -0.67 -5.76
C TRP A 31 -0.11 -2.18 -6.05
N VAL A 32 0.89 -2.91 -5.57
CA VAL A 32 1.02 -4.34 -5.83
C VAL A 32 0.78 -5.13 -4.56
N VAL A 33 -0.31 -5.88 -4.53
CA VAL A 33 -0.62 -6.79 -3.42
C VAL A 33 0.04 -8.14 -3.70
N ASP A 34 1.09 -8.47 -2.94
CA ASP A 34 1.74 -9.78 -3.07
C ASP A 34 1.05 -10.81 -2.19
N GLU A 35 0.05 -11.48 -2.74
CA GLU A 35 -0.67 -12.53 -2.02
C GLU A 35 0.20 -13.75 -1.74
N ASP A 36 1.19 -14.04 -2.58
CA ASP A 36 2.11 -15.15 -2.35
C ASP A 36 2.85 -14.96 -1.03
N PHE A 37 3.44 -13.79 -0.83
CA PHE A 37 4.15 -13.48 0.41
C PHE A 37 3.20 -13.46 1.62
N LYS A 38 2.02 -12.87 1.47
CA LYS A 38 1.01 -12.83 2.55
C LYS A 38 0.55 -14.23 2.96
N ARG A 39 0.71 -15.23 2.10
CA ARG A 39 0.40 -16.63 2.37
C ARG A 39 1.61 -17.44 2.83
N GLY A 40 2.73 -16.79 3.13
CA GLY A 40 3.93 -17.43 3.65
C GLY A 40 4.91 -17.92 2.60
N LYS A 41 4.76 -17.50 1.35
CA LYS A 41 5.71 -17.80 0.28
C LYS A 41 6.80 -16.72 0.20
N GLU A 42 7.76 -16.90 -0.67
CA GLU A 42 8.84 -15.93 -0.87
C GLU A 42 8.35 -14.69 -1.61
N LEU A 43 9.04 -13.58 -1.40
CA LEU A 43 8.84 -12.35 -2.17
C LEU A 43 9.21 -12.55 -3.64
N ASN A 44 8.49 -11.87 -4.52
CA ASN A 44 8.65 -12.01 -5.97
C ASN A 44 9.59 -10.93 -6.53
N PHE A 45 10.86 -10.92 -6.10
CA PHE A 45 11.83 -9.87 -6.41
C PHE A 45 12.04 -9.63 -7.91
N ALA A 46 12.12 -10.69 -8.71
CA ALA A 46 12.28 -10.55 -10.16
C ALA A 46 11.08 -9.82 -10.78
N LEU A 47 9.88 -10.09 -10.30
CA LEU A 47 8.67 -9.39 -10.76
C LEU A 47 8.68 -7.92 -10.33
N TYR A 48 9.12 -7.62 -9.11
CA TYR A 48 9.22 -6.23 -8.65
C TYR A 48 10.22 -5.44 -9.48
N ASP A 49 11.35 -6.05 -9.81
CA ASP A 49 12.36 -5.42 -10.66
C ASP A 49 11.79 -5.07 -12.05
N ASP A 50 11.08 -6.00 -12.65
CA ASP A 50 10.42 -5.79 -13.95
C ASP A 50 9.37 -4.67 -13.86
N LEU A 51 8.51 -4.70 -12.86
CA LEU A 51 7.45 -3.71 -12.68
C LEU A 51 8.01 -2.32 -12.38
N SER A 52 9.06 -2.23 -11.58
CA SER A 52 9.65 -0.95 -11.17
C SER A 52 10.33 -0.21 -12.33
N SER A 53 10.64 -0.89 -13.42
CA SER A 53 11.17 -0.24 -14.63
C SER A 53 10.11 0.57 -15.37
N LEU A 54 8.82 0.28 -15.13
CA LEU A 54 7.68 0.92 -15.81
C LEU A 54 6.83 1.77 -14.85
N TYR A 55 6.75 1.38 -13.59
CA TYR A 55 5.84 1.98 -12.61
C TYR A 55 6.56 2.38 -11.34
N ARG A 56 5.99 3.36 -10.62
CA ARG A 56 6.38 3.62 -9.23
C ARG A 56 5.66 2.60 -8.35
N LEU A 57 6.43 1.66 -7.84
CA LEU A 57 5.92 0.46 -7.19
C LEU A 57 5.70 0.67 -5.70
N TYR A 58 4.45 0.58 -5.27
CA TYR A 58 4.09 0.50 -3.84
C TYR A 58 3.76 -0.96 -3.55
N LEU A 59 4.61 -1.61 -2.76
CA LEU A 59 4.47 -3.05 -2.50
C LEU A 59 3.68 -3.29 -1.22
N ASP A 60 2.54 -3.96 -1.35
CA ASP A 60 1.73 -4.40 -0.23
C ASP A 60 2.00 -5.88 0.06
N ALA A 61 2.99 -6.11 0.91
CA ALA A 61 3.41 -7.44 1.34
C ALA A 61 3.11 -7.70 2.82
N GLU A 62 2.85 -6.64 3.60
CA GLU A 62 2.74 -6.71 5.05
C GLU A 62 3.94 -7.44 5.67
N ALA A 63 5.14 -7.01 5.27
CA ALA A 63 6.39 -7.56 5.76
C ALA A 63 6.64 -7.16 7.22
N SER A 64 7.38 -7.97 7.96
CA SER A 64 7.71 -7.70 9.37
C SER A 64 9.19 -7.83 9.68
N HIS A 65 10.02 -8.20 8.70
CA HIS A 65 11.45 -8.35 8.87
C HIS A 65 12.22 -7.31 8.07
N VAL A 66 13.27 -6.76 8.68
CA VAL A 66 14.14 -5.74 8.06
C VAL A 66 14.69 -6.22 6.72
N ASP A 67 15.15 -7.46 6.64
CA ASP A 67 15.74 -8.01 5.42
C ASP A 67 14.74 -8.02 4.26
N ASP A 68 13.50 -8.42 4.52
CA ASP A 68 12.44 -8.44 3.49
C ASP A 68 12.14 -7.02 2.97
N ILE A 69 12.15 -6.05 3.86
CA ILE A 69 11.90 -4.65 3.50
C ILE A 69 13.07 -4.10 2.68
N GLU A 70 14.31 -4.29 3.15
CA GLU A 70 15.50 -3.83 2.42
C GLU A 70 15.61 -4.48 1.03
N ASP A 71 15.37 -5.78 0.94
CA ASP A 71 15.45 -6.51 -0.33
C ASP A 71 14.34 -6.06 -1.28
N SER A 72 13.15 -5.76 -0.79
CA SER A 72 12.05 -5.23 -1.60
C SER A 72 12.36 -3.84 -2.15
N LEU A 73 12.95 -2.96 -1.33
CA LEU A 73 13.36 -1.63 -1.78
C LEU A 73 14.50 -1.74 -2.80
N THR A 74 15.45 -2.63 -2.58
CA THR A 74 16.54 -2.90 -3.54
C THR A 74 16.02 -3.43 -4.86
N ALA A 75 14.96 -4.25 -4.84
CA ALA A 75 14.32 -4.75 -6.05
C ALA A 75 13.51 -3.70 -6.81
N GLY A 76 13.37 -2.49 -6.26
CA GLY A 76 12.75 -1.37 -6.95
C GLY A 76 11.46 -0.84 -6.34
N ALA A 77 10.98 -1.42 -5.24
CA ALA A 77 9.81 -0.86 -4.56
C ALA A 77 10.12 0.54 -4.03
N GLU A 78 9.24 1.49 -4.28
CA GLU A 78 9.35 2.83 -3.72
C GLU A 78 8.96 2.85 -2.25
N MET A 79 7.95 2.07 -1.88
CA MET A 79 7.50 1.88 -0.51
C MET A 79 7.02 0.44 -0.30
N VAL A 80 7.10 -0.01 0.95
CA VAL A 80 6.68 -1.37 1.34
C VAL A 80 5.78 -1.28 2.56
N THR A 81 4.67 -2.02 2.57
CA THR A 81 3.83 -2.10 3.77
C THR A 81 4.47 -3.00 4.83
N ILE A 82 4.32 -2.62 6.08
CA ILE A 82 4.71 -3.44 7.22
C ILE A 82 3.45 -3.91 7.98
N SER A 83 3.50 -5.13 8.47
CA SER A 83 2.40 -5.74 9.21
C SER A 83 2.22 -5.09 10.59
N GLU A 84 0.97 -4.89 11.03
CA GLU A 84 0.72 -4.47 12.41
C GLU A 84 1.06 -5.55 13.44
N ARG A 85 1.32 -6.78 13.01
CA ARG A 85 1.83 -7.84 13.87
C ARG A 85 3.31 -7.68 14.21
N THR A 86 4.00 -6.79 13.51
CA THR A 86 5.40 -6.47 13.79
C THR A 86 5.51 -5.88 15.18
N ASP A 87 6.42 -6.43 16.02
CA ASP A 87 6.58 -5.90 17.36
C ASP A 87 7.21 -4.49 17.36
N ARG A 88 7.04 -3.76 18.45
CA ARG A 88 7.46 -2.36 18.55
C ARG A 88 8.95 -2.17 18.35
N LYS A 89 9.76 -3.09 18.84
CA LYS A 89 11.21 -3.03 18.66
C LYS A 89 11.59 -3.14 17.18
N LYS A 90 11.00 -4.09 16.47
CA LYS A 90 11.23 -4.24 15.02
C LYS A 90 10.76 -3.04 14.23
N ILE A 91 9.63 -2.44 14.60
CA ILE A 91 9.15 -1.19 13.98
C ILE A 91 10.21 -0.10 14.12
N ARG A 92 10.79 0.08 15.31
CA ARG A 92 11.86 1.05 15.52
C ARG A 92 13.09 0.73 14.68
N ASP A 93 13.49 -0.53 14.62
CA ASP A 93 14.64 -0.96 13.84
C ASP A 93 14.42 -0.66 12.34
N ILE A 94 13.23 -0.95 11.82
CA ILE A 94 12.86 -0.64 10.45
C ILE A 94 12.92 0.88 10.20
N LEU A 95 12.31 1.67 11.07
CA LEU A 95 12.27 3.13 10.91
C LEU A 95 13.64 3.80 11.07
N SER A 96 14.57 3.17 11.76
CA SER A 96 15.95 3.65 11.84
C SER A 96 16.72 3.48 10.53
N LEU A 97 16.25 2.58 9.66
CA LEU A 97 16.90 2.27 8.38
C LEU A 97 16.24 2.94 7.19
N THR A 98 14.92 3.14 7.22
CA THR A 98 14.19 3.70 6.08
C THR A 98 12.90 4.37 6.52
N GLU A 99 12.52 5.41 5.78
CA GLU A 99 11.20 6.05 5.88
C GLU A 99 10.22 5.49 4.83
N ALA A 100 10.70 4.67 3.90
CA ALA A 100 9.93 4.17 2.77
C ALA A 100 9.03 2.98 3.14
N VAL A 101 8.34 3.11 4.27
CA VAL A 101 7.45 2.08 4.80
C VAL A 101 6.07 2.65 5.12
N ILE A 102 5.06 1.82 4.91
CA ILE A 102 3.65 2.13 5.17
C ILE A 102 3.17 1.16 6.25
N PHE A 103 2.68 1.67 7.37
CA PHE A 103 2.10 0.81 8.41
C PHE A 103 0.69 0.38 7.99
N TYR A 104 0.47 -0.93 7.87
CA TYR A 104 -0.81 -1.48 7.47
C TYR A 104 -1.69 -1.66 8.71
N LEU A 105 -2.55 -0.68 8.97
CA LEU A 105 -3.42 -0.67 10.15
C LEU A 105 -4.72 -1.42 9.87
N ARG A 106 -4.98 -2.46 10.66
CA ARG A 106 -6.26 -3.17 10.68
C ARG A 106 -7.05 -2.86 11.94
N GLU A 107 -6.44 -3.06 13.11
CA GLU A 107 -7.12 -2.95 14.42
C GLU A 107 -6.26 -2.28 15.49
N ASP A 108 -4.94 -2.37 15.42
CA ASP A 108 -4.04 -1.91 16.49
C ASP A 108 -3.71 -0.42 16.38
N GLU A 109 -4.65 0.42 16.83
CA GLU A 109 -4.50 1.87 16.83
C GLU A 109 -3.28 2.34 17.65
N GLY A 110 -3.02 1.69 18.77
CA GLY A 110 -1.91 2.03 19.64
C GLY A 110 -0.57 1.84 18.92
N LYS A 111 -0.44 0.78 18.16
CA LYS A 111 0.77 0.52 17.38
C LYS A 111 0.92 1.48 16.20
N ALA A 112 -0.19 1.90 15.59
CA ALA A 112 -0.17 2.93 14.55
C ALA A 112 0.37 4.27 15.11
N HIS A 113 -0.08 4.67 16.29
CA HIS A 113 0.45 5.86 16.96
C HIS A 113 1.92 5.71 17.32
N TYR A 114 2.32 4.53 17.79
CA TYR A 114 3.73 4.22 18.06
C TYR A 114 4.60 4.37 16.80
N PHE A 115 4.11 3.86 15.67
CA PHE A 115 4.79 4.00 14.36
C PHE A 115 4.99 5.48 14.00
N LEU A 116 3.94 6.30 14.13
CA LEU A 116 4.04 7.73 13.83
C LEU A 116 4.98 8.47 14.80
N GLN A 117 4.95 8.13 16.08
CA GLN A 117 5.80 8.73 17.09
C GLN A 117 7.29 8.39 16.92
N ASN A 118 7.60 7.30 16.23
CA ASN A 118 8.97 6.84 16.01
C ASN A 118 9.48 7.14 14.59
N GLY A 119 8.86 8.08 13.89
CA GLY A 119 9.35 8.56 12.60
C GLY A 119 8.65 8.00 11.37
N GLY A 120 7.55 7.28 11.55
CA GLY A 120 6.71 6.85 10.43
C GLY A 120 5.85 8.00 9.90
N PHE A 121 5.61 8.02 8.58
CA PHE A 121 4.85 9.07 7.90
C PHE A 121 3.63 8.56 7.14
N TYR A 122 3.54 7.26 6.90
CA TYR A 122 2.58 6.70 5.96
C TYR A 122 1.83 5.52 6.60
N ILE A 123 0.50 5.55 6.51
CA ILE A 123 -0.36 4.49 7.04
C ILE A 123 -1.37 4.09 5.98
N PHE A 124 -1.64 2.78 5.87
CA PHE A 124 -2.79 2.25 5.15
C PHE A 124 -3.87 1.89 6.15
N SER A 125 -5.10 2.36 5.92
CA SER A 125 -6.28 1.92 6.67
C SER A 125 -7.55 2.09 5.84
N ASP A 126 -8.43 1.09 5.93
CA ASP A 126 -9.80 1.15 5.38
C ASP A 126 -10.85 1.40 6.47
N MET A 127 -10.42 1.53 7.72
CA MET A 127 -11.32 1.64 8.88
C MET A 127 -11.28 2.99 9.56
N TYR A 128 -10.12 3.66 9.55
CA TYR A 128 -9.90 4.85 10.36
C TYR A 128 -9.26 5.97 9.54
N ILE A 129 -9.72 7.20 9.75
CA ILE A 129 -9.00 8.40 9.30
C ILE A 129 -8.01 8.78 10.39
N ILE A 130 -6.74 8.87 10.04
CA ILE A 130 -5.65 9.02 11.01
C ILE A 130 -5.09 10.43 10.95
N LYS A 131 -5.05 11.10 12.10
CA LYS A 131 -4.45 12.43 12.24
C LYS A 131 -2.94 12.31 12.40
N GLY A 132 -2.20 13.30 11.87
CA GLY A 132 -0.75 13.36 12.01
C GLY A 132 0.02 12.51 11.00
N VAL A 133 -0.64 11.84 10.10
CA VAL A 133 -0.02 11.10 9.01
C VAL A 133 0.23 12.04 7.83
N ARG A 134 1.37 11.86 7.14
CA ARG A 134 1.68 12.66 5.95
C ARG A 134 0.76 12.27 4.79
N ILE A 135 0.62 10.98 4.54
CA ILE A 135 -0.29 10.41 3.53
C ILE A 135 -0.94 9.17 4.14
N GLN A 136 -2.24 9.08 3.98
CA GLN A 136 -2.97 7.86 4.28
C GLN A 136 -3.35 7.16 2.98
N PHE A 137 -2.96 5.90 2.85
CA PHE A 137 -3.40 5.04 1.75
C PHE A 137 -4.67 4.32 2.17
N THR A 138 -5.63 4.23 1.27
CA THR A 138 -6.92 3.60 1.58
C THR A 138 -7.61 3.13 0.31
N GLY A 139 -8.35 2.03 0.40
CA GLY A 139 -9.23 1.57 -0.67
C GLY A 139 -10.67 2.05 -0.54
N LYS A 140 -11.07 2.55 0.63
CA LYS A 140 -12.49 2.82 0.94
C LYS A 140 -12.80 4.22 1.44
N LEU A 141 -11.83 4.88 2.10
CA LEU A 141 -12.08 6.12 2.81
C LEU A 141 -11.86 7.34 1.91
N GLU A 142 -12.46 8.45 2.31
CA GLU A 142 -12.25 9.76 1.69
C GLU A 142 -11.70 10.70 2.75
N CYS A 143 -10.55 11.30 2.50
CA CYS A 143 -9.97 12.33 3.35
C CYS A 143 -9.02 13.21 2.55
N GLU A 144 -8.66 14.35 3.13
CA GLU A 144 -7.88 15.39 2.45
C GLU A 144 -6.51 14.90 1.99
N ASN A 145 -5.84 14.12 2.83
CA ASN A 145 -4.50 13.58 2.55
C ASN A 145 -4.53 12.07 2.23
N CYS A 146 -5.66 11.58 1.73
CA CYS A 146 -5.81 10.19 1.34
C CYS A 146 -5.40 9.96 -0.11
N TYR A 147 -4.60 8.91 -0.33
CA TYR A 147 -4.34 8.34 -1.65
C TYR A 147 -5.23 7.11 -1.80
N LYS A 148 -6.08 7.14 -2.82
CA LYS A 148 -7.09 6.11 -3.05
C LYS A 148 -6.53 4.96 -3.88
N ILE A 149 -6.59 3.75 -3.33
CA ILE A 149 -6.18 2.54 -4.03
C ILE A 149 -7.43 1.93 -4.67
N VAL A 150 -7.39 1.74 -5.99
CA VAL A 150 -8.52 1.23 -6.76
C VAL A 150 -8.06 0.03 -7.59
N PRO A 151 -8.75 -1.12 -7.54
CA PRO A 151 -8.42 -2.23 -8.41
C PRO A 151 -8.33 -1.80 -9.87
N ILE A 152 -7.26 -2.20 -10.57
CA ILE A 152 -6.96 -1.69 -11.91
C ILE A 152 -8.10 -1.97 -12.90
N GLY A 153 -8.78 -3.10 -12.76
CA GLY A 153 -9.94 -3.43 -13.59
C GLY A 153 -11.12 -2.47 -13.43
N GLU A 154 -11.27 -1.87 -12.25
CA GLU A 154 -12.35 -0.92 -11.96
C GLU A 154 -12.04 0.49 -12.46
N MET A 155 -10.78 0.84 -12.68
CA MET A 155 -10.39 2.14 -13.20
C MET A 155 -10.89 2.37 -14.63
N ASN A 156 -10.88 1.32 -15.45
CA ASN A 156 -11.34 1.40 -16.84
C ASN A 156 -12.86 1.46 -16.93
N ALA A 157 -13.57 0.83 -15.99
CA ALA A 157 -15.03 0.89 -15.91
C ALA A 157 -15.53 2.27 -15.42
N GLY A 158 -14.74 2.99 -14.63
CA GLY A 158 -15.11 4.31 -14.09
C GLY A 158 -15.06 5.45 -15.10
N ARG A 159 -14.43 5.26 -16.28
CA ARG A 159 -14.39 6.26 -17.34
C ARG A 159 -15.69 6.33 -18.15
N ASP A 160 -16.47 5.25 -18.18
CA ASP A 160 -17.68 5.12 -18.95
C ASP A 160 -18.97 5.36 -18.14
N LYS A 161 -18.83 5.51 -16.84
CA LYS A 161 -19.95 5.81 -15.95
C LYS A 161 -19.61 7.02 -15.10
N GLU A 162 -20.27 8.15 -15.38
CA GLU A 162 -20.38 9.20 -14.37
C GLU A 162 -21.01 8.56 -13.14
N THR A 163 -20.17 8.28 -12.17
CA THR A 163 -20.57 7.59 -10.96
C THR A 163 -21.51 8.46 -10.15
N SER A 164 -22.72 7.98 -9.95
CA SER A 164 -23.52 8.42 -8.81
C SER A 164 -22.66 8.24 -7.55
N ALA A 165 -22.46 9.33 -6.82
CA ALA A 165 -21.72 9.30 -5.57
C ALA A 165 -22.35 8.26 -4.64
N LEU A 166 -21.56 7.27 -4.23
CA LEU A 166 -21.97 6.36 -3.18
C LEU A 166 -22.11 7.14 -1.88
N PRO A 167 -23.13 6.85 -1.04
CA PRO A 167 -23.24 7.51 0.25
C PRO A 167 -21.99 7.28 1.07
N GLN A 168 -21.40 8.36 1.57
CA GLN A 168 -20.23 8.29 2.42
C GLN A 168 -20.61 7.69 3.77
N GLU A 169 -20.02 6.59 4.12
CA GLU A 169 -20.12 6.06 5.47
C GLU A 169 -19.31 6.96 6.40
N LYS A 170 -19.90 7.26 7.58
CA LYS A 170 -19.18 7.99 8.61
C LYS A 170 -18.16 7.08 9.27
N HIS A 171 -16.89 7.41 9.11
CA HIS A 171 -15.80 6.67 9.71
C HIS A 171 -15.26 7.39 10.96
N ARG A 172 -14.76 6.60 11.92
CA ARG A 172 -14.17 7.10 13.15
C ARG A 172 -12.77 7.66 12.86
N GLU A 173 -12.50 8.87 13.34
CA GLU A 173 -11.15 9.44 13.37
C GLU A 173 -10.36 8.92 14.58
N ILE A 174 -9.09 8.64 14.41
CA ILE A 174 -8.17 8.29 15.49
C ILE A 174 -6.94 9.19 15.52
#